data_916e1dd582154dfe815b45a4457ce322
#
_entry.id   916e1dd582154dfe815b45a4457ce322
#
_cell.length_a   1.000
_cell.length_b   1.000
_cell.length_c   1.000
_cell.angle_alpha   90.00
_cell.angle_beta   90.00
_cell.angle_gamma   90.00
#
_symmetry.space_group_name_H-M   'P 1'
#
loop_
_entity.id
_entity.type
_entity.pdbx_description
1 polymer ?
#
loop_
_entity_poly.entity_id
_entity_poly.type
_entity_poly.pdbx_seq_one_letter_code
_entity_poly.pdbx_strand_id
1 'polypeptide(L)'
;MISRRWLWAIQGLVTLAVVAFVGRSIARNWSEFRSLHVTLAIAPGWIAASVVMVFLTYAMQVESWRRILAGWGQRLAFGPAARTWSVANLGRYVPGKVWSVAGLVVLAQRAGVAPGPAAASAFVIQAVSLGSGVAVVAAVTPHSAPPLRLAFAGLAAVATILVLVWRPTALWLGRLVNAIAPLEPLAPSAVLAGTILTVLSWGTYGAALWMLARGLIHDAALPLPTAIGAFTLGYILGLLALFAPGGVGVRELVLVGLLAPFLGSGGAVAVSVASRVLLTLTEAAAAALTLPLRYRPQESAQ
;
A
#
# COMPACT_ATOMS: atom_id res chain seq x y z
N MET A 1 7.78 30.62 -1.44
CA MET A 1 8.81 29.54 -1.40
C MET A 1 8.98 29.10 0.05
N ILE A 2 8.56 27.89 0.42
CA ILE A 2 8.76 27.35 1.77
C ILE A 2 10.26 27.07 1.93
N SER A 3 10.88 27.68 2.96
CA SER A 3 12.32 27.50 3.18
C SER A 3 12.66 26.03 3.49
N ARG A 4 13.86 25.59 3.13
CA ARG A 4 14.35 24.22 3.35
C ARG A 4 14.25 23.79 4.84
N ARG A 5 14.35 24.74 5.77
CA ARG A 5 14.21 24.55 7.22
C ARG A 5 12.78 24.15 7.61
N TRP A 6 11.77 24.76 7.01
CA TRP A 6 10.37 24.42 7.25
C TRP A 6 10.01 23.01 6.74
N LEU A 7 10.60 22.57 5.63
CA LEU A 7 10.41 21.22 5.13
C LEU A 7 10.96 20.16 6.10
N TRP A 8 12.15 20.40 6.67
CA TRP A 8 12.73 19.53 7.69
C TRP A 8 11.91 19.53 8.99
N ALA A 9 11.41 20.70 9.40
CA ALA A 9 10.55 20.80 10.59
C ALA A 9 9.21 20.05 10.39
N ILE A 10 8.58 20.19 9.23
CA ILE A 10 7.35 19.46 8.89
C ILE A 10 7.60 17.96 8.84
N GLN A 11 8.71 17.53 8.23
CA GLN A 11 9.08 16.10 8.19
C GLN A 11 9.33 15.54 9.60
N GLY A 12 10.06 16.27 10.44
CA GLY A 12 10.28 15.89 11.83
C GLY A 12 8.98 15.81 12.62
N LEU A 13 8.08 16.79 12.45
CA LEU A 13 6.78 16.82 13.12
C LEU A 13 5.89 15.64 12.68
N VAL A 14 5.86 15.33 11.39
CA VAL A 14 5.10 14.18 10.85
C VAL A 14 5.66 12.87 11.39
N THR A 15 6.99 12.71 11.41
CA THR A 15 7.62 11.51 11.98
C THR A 15 7.32 11.37 13.47
N LEU A 16 7.40 12.47 14.22
CA LEU A 16 7.08 12.48 15.65
C LEU A 16 5.59 12.18 15.92
N ALA A 17 4.70 12.74 15.10
CA ALA A 17 3.26 12.46 15.17
C ALA A 17 2.94 10.98 14.86
N VAL A 18 3.64 10.39 13.88
CA VAL A 18 3.52 8.96 13.55
C VAL A 18 4.00 8.10 14.72
N VAL A 19 5.16 8.39 15.28
CA VAL A 19 5.72 7.65 16.44
C VAL A 19 4.81 7.81 17.67
N ALA A 20 4.35 9.01 17.96
CA ALA A 20 3.43 9.27 19.06
C ALA A 20 2.08 8.57 18.87
N PHE A 21 1.56 8.55 17.64
CA PHE A 21 0.31 7.86 17.29
C PHE A 21 0.45 6.33 17.47
N VAL A 22 1.56 5.74 17.01
CA VAL A 22 1.85 4.31 17.19
C VAL A 22 2.03 3.99 18.67
N GLY A 23 2.83 4.78 19.38
CA GLY A 23 3.03 4.61 20.83
C GLY A 23 1.71 4.68 21.61
N ARG A 24 0.84 5.63 21.27
CA ARG A 24 -0.48 5.78 21.90
C ARG A 24 -1.45 4.64 21.54
N SER A 25 -1.37 4.12 20.30
CA SER A 25 -2.15 2.95 19.88
C SER A 25 -1.71 1.69 20.61
N ILE A 26 -0.41 1.47 20.76
CA ILE A 26 0.16 0.37 21.55
C ILE A 26 -0.24 0.52 23.03
N ALA A 27 -0.09 1.72 23.61
CA ALA A 27 -0.42 1.97 25.00
C ALA A 27 -1.91 1.74 25.33
N ARG A 28 -2.82 2.13 24.42
CA ARG A 28 -4.27 1.90 24.58
C ARG A 28 -4.64 0.42 24.56
N ASN A 29 -3.99 -0.37 23.73
CA ASN A 29 -4.28 -1.80 23.58
C ASN A 29 -3.41 -2.66 24.52
N TRP A 30 -2.49 -2.06 25.27
CA TRP A 30 -1.55 -2.79 26.12
C TRP A 30 -2.22 -3.49 27.31
N SER A 31 -3.29 -2.92 27.87
CA SER A 31 -4.07 -3.53 28.94
C SER A 31 -4.86 -4.75 28.44
N GLU A 32 -5.47 -4.66 27.26
CA GLU A 32 -6.12 -5.79 26.60
C GLU A 32 -5.10 -6.87 26.23
N PHE A 33 -3.92 -6.47 25.74
CA PHE A 33 -2.83 -7.39 25.42
C PHE A 33 -2.34 -8.19 26.64
N ARG A 34 -2.21 -7.57 27.80
CA ARG A 34 -1.83 -8.26 29.05
C ARG A 34 -2.89 -9.22 29.59
N SER A 35 -4.17 -8.95 29.33
CA SER A 35 -5.27 -9.83 29.79
C SER A 35 -5.42 -11.10 28.95
N LEU A 36 -4.87 -11.09 27.73
CA LEU A 36 -4.92 -12.19 26.79
C LEU A 36 -3.70 -13.10 27.02
N HIS A 37 -3.66 -14.01 27.90
CA HIS A 37 -2.56 -14.96 28.21
C HIS A 37 -1.95 -15.59 26.93
N VAL A 38 -1.29 -14.75 26.09
CA VAL A 38 -0.66 -15.18 24.84
C VAL A 38 0.79 -15.53 25.14
N THR A 39 1.14 -16.77 24.99
CA THR A 39 2.54 -17.20 24.97
C THR A 39 3.17 -16.76 23.67
N LEU A 40 3.82 -15.60 23.69
CA LEU A 40 4.62 -15.13 22.54
C LEU A 40 5.94 -15.88 22.53
N ALA A 41 6.21 -16.57 21.43
CA ALA A 41 7.52 -17.15 21.15
C ALA A 41 8.16 -16.34 20.02
N ILE A 42 9.12 -15.48 20.38
CA ILE A 42 9.78 -14.60 19.39
C ILE A 42 10.77 -15.43 18.57
N ALA A 43 10.49 -15.57 17.27
CA ALA A 43 11.39 -16.18 16.29
C ALA A 43 11.93 -15.09 15.34
N PRO A 44 13.14 -14.51 15.63
CA PRO A 44 13.67 -13.35 14.93
C PRO A 44 13.84 -13.56 13.42
N GLY A 45 14.16 -14.78 12.98
CA GLY A 45 14.32 -15.13 11.57
C GLY A 45 13.02 -14.90 10.76
N TRP A 46 11.86 -15.28 11.29
CA TRP A 46 10.58 -15.07 10.65
C TRP A 46 10.19 -13.59 10.63
N ILE A 47 10.50 -12.84 11.68
CA ILE A 47 10.26 -11.39 11.73
C ILE A 47 11.14 -10.68 10.69
N ALA A 48 12.43 -11.03 10.61
CA ALA A 48 13.34 -10.48 9.59
C ALA A 48 12.86 -10.81 8.17
N ALA A 49 12.43 -12.04 7.91
CA ALA A 49 11.84 -12.44 6.63
C ALA A 49 10.58 -11.62 6.30
N SER A 50 9.72 -11.36 7.28
CA SER A 50 8.55 -10.49 7.12
C SER A 50 8.95 -9.07 6.72
N VAL A 51 9.97 -8.48 7.35
CA VAL A 51 10.50 -7.15 6.99
C VAL A 51 10.99 -7.13 5.55
N VAL A 52 11.80 -8.12 5.14
CA VAL A 52 12.31 -8.23 3.76
C VAL A 52 11.15 -8.33 2.77
N MET A 53 10.13 -9.14 3.09
CA MET A 53 8.95 -9.30 2.24
C MET A 53 8.16 -7.99 2.08
N VAL A 54 8.07 -7.16 3.13
CA VAL A 54 7.47 -5.83 3.07
C VAL A 54 8.26 -4.89 2.15
N PHE A 55 9.59 -4.88 2.23
CA PHE A 55 10.41 -4.07 1.33
C PHE A 55 10.30 -4.52 -0.13
N LEU A 56 10.23 -5.84 -0.37
CA LEU A 56 9.96 -6.39 -1.71
C LEU A 56 8.60 -5.88 -2.23
N THR A 57 7.59 -5.86 -1.37
CA THR A 57 6.27 -5.31 -1.72
C THR A 57 6.35 -3.85 -2.12
N TYR A 58 7.10 -3.02 -1.38
CA TYR A 58 7.28 -1.61 -1.74
C TYR A 58 7.97 -1.45 -3.10
N ALA A 59 8.99 -2.28 -3.37
CA ALA A 59 9.65 -2.27 -4.68
C ALA A 59 8.68 -2.62 -5.83
N MET A 60 7.81 -3.62 -5.63
CA MET A 60 6.77 -3.99 -6.61
C MET A 60 5.75 -2.87 -6.82
N GLN A 61 5.32 -2.18 -5.76
CA GLN A 61 4.39 -1.06 -5.86
C GLN A 61 5.00 0.14 -6.58
N VAL A 62 6.25 0.47 -6.28
CA VAL A 62 7.01 1.51 -6.99
C VAL A 62 7.12 1.17 -8.47
N GLU A 63 7.47 -0.07 -8.81
CA GLU A 63 7.59 -0.51 -10.20
C GLU A 63 6.22 -0.52 -10.90
N SER A 64 5.14 -0.95 -10.22
CA SER A 64 3.78 -0.87 -10.74
C SER A 64 3.42 0.57 -11.15
N TRP A 65 3.66 1.53 -10.27
CA TRP A 65 3.42 2.94 -10.54
C TRP A 65 4.28 3.46 -11.70
N ARG A 66 5.54 3.07 -11.76
CA ARG A 66 6.44 3.42 -12.90
C ARG A 66 5.92 2.89 -14.24
N ARG A 67 5.38 1.67 -14.27
CA ARG A 67 4.78 1.09 -15.49
C ARG A 67 3.56 1.88 -15.94
N ILE A 68 2.72 2.31 -15.01
CA ILE A 68 1.57 3.17 -15.29
C ILE A 68 2.03 4.52 -15.88
N LEU A 69 3.03 5.17 -15.27
CA LEU A 69 3.60 6.41 -15.79
C LEU A 69 4.19 6.24 -17.20
N ALA A 70 4.88 5.13 -17.44
CA ALA A 70 5.44 4.79 -18.75
C ALA A 70 4.36 4.64 -19.82
N GLY A 71 3.13 4.25 -19.44
CA GLY A 71 1.97 4.21 -20.34
C GLY A 71 1.58 5.56 -20.93
N TRP A 72 1.99 6.66 -20.31
CA TRP A 72 1.88 8.04 -20.85
C TRP A 72 3.24 8.59 -21.30
N GLY A 73 4.22 7.74 -21.61
CA GLY A 73 5.55 8.16 -22.05
C GLY A 73 6.42 8.77 -20.93
N GLN A 74 5.94 8.80 -19.67
CA GLN A 74 6.69 9.37 -18.56
C GLN A 74 7.67 8.33 -17.99
N ARG A 75 8.96 8.52 -18.25
CA ARG A 75 10.02 7.61 -17.79
C ARG A 75 10.67 8.17 -16.53
N LEU A 76 10.49 7.48 -15.43
CA LEU A 76 11.10 7.83 -14.14
C LEU A 76 12.03 6.70 -13.70
N ALA A 77 13.29 7.02 -13.35
CA ALA A 77 14.23 6.04 -12.83
C ALA A 77 13.73 5.49 -11.46
N PHE A 78 14.13 4.25 -11.11
CA PHE A 78 13.62 3.59 -9.91
C PHE A 78 13.92 4.37 -8.62
N GLY A 79 15.14 4.91 -8.47
CA GLY A 79 15.51 5.66 -7.26
C GLY A 79 14.64 6.89 -7.01
N PRO A 80 14.51 7.84 -7.95
CA PRO A 80 13.56 8.95 -7.84
C PRO A 80 12.11 8.51 -7.64
N ALA A 81 11.66 7.44 -8.28
CA ALA A 81 10.32 6.90 -8.09
C ALA A 81 10.13 6.34 -6.68
N ALA A 82 11.09 5.56 -6.16
CA ALA A 82 11.07 5.03 -4.81
C ALA A 82 11.03 6.14 -3.76
N ARG A 83 11.82 7.20 -3.94
CA ARG A 83 11.76 8.38 -3.07
C ARG A 83 10.39 9.05 -3.11
N THR A 84 9.87 9.32 -4.31
CA THR A 84 8.56 9.95 -4.50
C THR A 84 7.47 9.12 -3.81
N TRP A 85 7.44 7.82 -4.07
CA TRP A 85 6.47 6.90 -3.51
C TRP A 85 6.57 6.80 -1.98
N SER A 86 7.75 6.54 -1.44
CA SER A 86 7.94 6.33 0.00
C SER A 86 7.61 7.58 0.80
N VAL A 87 8.04 8.76 0.33
CA VAL A 87 7.76 10.03 1.02
C VAL A 87 6.28 10.40 0.91
N ALA A 88 5.64 10.23 -0.26
CA ALA A 88 4.22 10.49 -0.44
C ALA A 88 3.35 9.60 0.46
N ASN A 89 3.73 8.33 0.62
CA ASN A 89 2.99 7.39 1.45
C ASN A 89 2.93 7.77 2.93
N LEU A 90 3.88 8.52 3.46
CA LEU A 90 3.80 9.05 4.82
C LEU A 90 2.60 9.99 5.01
N GLY A 91 2.09 10.57 3.94
CA GLY A 91 0.88 11.41 3.97
C GLY A 91 -0.37 10.68 4.45
N ARG A 92 -0.41 9.33 4.44
CA ARG A 92 -1.54 8.54 4.95
C ARG A 92 -1.76 8.67 6.47
N TYR A 93 -0.73 9.06 7.19
CA TYR A 93 -0.79 9.28 8.64
C TYR A 93 -1.31 10.66 9.03
N VAL A 94 -1.38 11.57 8.06
CA VAL A 94 -1.98 12.89 8.25
C VAL A 94 -3.50 12.78 8.09
N PRO A 95 -4.30 13.35 9.01
CA PRO A 95 -5.76 13.33 8.88
C PRO A 95 -6.22 13.89 7.53
N GLY A 96 -7.22 13.25 6.89
CA GLY A 96 -7.80 13.71 5.64
C GLY A 96 -7.45 12.89 4.39
N LYS A 97 -6.71 11.78 4.49
CA LYS A 97 -6.38 10.78 3.41
C LYS A 97 -5.93 11.34 2.03
N VAL A 98 -6.17 12.61 1.77
CA VAL A 98 -5.79 13.28 0.51
C VAL A 98 -4.29 13.55 0.42
N TRP A 99 -3.59 13.58 1.56
CA TRP A 99 -2.20 14.01 1.62
C TRP A 99 -1.22 13.06 0.94
N SER A 100 -1.48 11.75 0.96
CA SER A 100 -0.65 10.78 0.22
C SER A 100 -0.83 10.93 -1.29
N VAL A 101 -2.06 11.16 -1.76
CA VAL A 101 -2.36 11.41 -3.18
C VAL A 101 -1.76 12.73 -3.62
N ALA A 102 -2.02 13.82 -2.89
CA ALA A 102 -1.45 15.14 -3.18
C ALA A 102 0.08 15.13 -3.12
N GLY A 103 0.65 14.46 -2.14
CA GLY A 103 2.10 14.27 -2.02
C GLY A 103 2.69 13.54 -3.21
N LEU A 104 2.03 12.47 -3.68
CA LEU A 104 2.48 11.72 -4.85
C LEU A 104 2.48 12.61 -6.11
N VAL A 105 1.42 13.40 -6.32
CA VAL A 105 1.30 14.34 -7.45
C VAL A 105 2.42 15.38 -7.41
N VAL A 106 2.58 16.08 -6.29
CA VAL A 106 3.58 17.16 -6.15
C VAL A 106 5.01 16.63 -6.28
N LEU A 107 5.32 15.49 -5.66
CA LEU A 107 6.66 14.92 -5.70
C LEU A 107 6.97 14.32 -7.08
N ALA A 108 5.98 13.74 -7.78
CA ALA A 108 6.14 13.27 -9.15
C ALA A 108 6.46 14.42 -10.10
N GLN A 109 5.77 15.56 -9.99
CA GLN A 109 6.08 16.76 -10.77
C GLN A 109 7.49 17.28 -10.49
N ARG A 110 7.92 17.28 -9.22
CA ARG A 110 9.31 17.64 -8.86
C ARG A 110 10.35 16.66 -9.41
N ALA A 111 9.93 15.43 -9.68
CA ALA A 111 10.76 14.41 -10.32
C ALA A 111 10.76 14.50 -11.85
N GLY A 112 10.08 15.51 -12.43
CA GLY A 112 10.04 15.76 -13.87
C GLY A 112 8.85 15.14 -14.60
N VAL A 113 7.88 14.56 -13.89
CA VAL A 113 6.65 14.03 -14.48
C VAL A 113 5.72 15.18 -14.85
N ALA A 114 5.14 15.17 -16.04
CA ALA A 114 4.17 16.17 -16.47
C ALA A 114 2.94 16.21 -15.55
N PRO A 115 2.34 17.41 -15.32
CA PRO A 115 1.26 17.59 -14.32
C PRO A 115 0.05 16.68 -14.53
N GLY A 116 -0.44 16.51 -15.75
CA GLY A 116 -1.57 15.63 -16.07
C GLY A 116 -1.31 14.16 -15.71
N PRO A 117 -0.26 13.53 -16.28
CA PRO A 117 0.15 12.17 -15.90
C PRO A 117 0.46 12.00 -14.41
N ALA A 118 1.09 12.99 -13.76
CA ALA A 118 1.36 12.92 -12.32
C ALA A 118 0.07 12.81 -11.51
N ALA A 119 -0.91 13.66 -11.78
CA ALA A 119 -2.21 13.63 -11.10
C ALA A 119 -3.00 12.37 -11.47
N ALA A 120 -3.10 12.04 -12.77
CA ALA A 120 -3.84 10.88 -13.23
C ALA A 120 -3.28 9.57 -12.66
N SER A 121 -1.95 9.42 -12.59
CA SER A 121 -1.29 8.21 -12.07
C SER A 121 -1.65 7.94 -10.61
N ALA A 122 -1.85 8.98 -9.80
CA ALA A 122 -2.24 8.83 -8.41
C ALA A 122 -3.64 8.23 -8.24
N PHE A 123 -4.57 8.53 -9.16
CA PHE A 123 -5.90 7.90 -9.17
C PHE A 123 -5.87 6.50 -9.79
N VAL A 124 -5.15 6.34 -10.89
CA VAL A 124 -5.04 5.04 -11.58
C VAL A 124 -4.42 3.98 -10.68
N ILE A 125 -3.34 4.29 -9.96
CA ILE A 125 -2.73 3.31 -9.06
C ILE A 125 -3.66 2.89 -7.91
N GLN A 126 -4.53 3.78 -7.44
CA GLN A 126 -5.56 3.45 -6.45
C GLN A 126 -6.64 2.54 -7.04
N ALA A 127 -7.08 2.82 -8.28
CA ALA A 127 -8.02 1.97 -8.98
C ALA A 127 -7.45 0.56 -9.23
N VAL A 128 -6.19 0.47 -9.69
CA VAL A 128 -5.47 -0.80 -9.85
C VAL A 128 -5.36 -1.54 -8.51
N SER A 129 -5.03 -0.84 -7.42
CA SER A 129 -4.93 -1.44 -6.10
C SER A 129 -6.27 -1.98 -5.60
N LEU A 130 -7.35 -1.22 -5.74
CA LEU A 130 -8.69 -1.65 -5.33
C LEU A 130 -9.19 -2.82 -6.18
N GLY A 131 -9.14 -2.69 -7.50
CA GLY A 131 -9.64 -3.72 -8.41
C GLY A 131 -8.87 -5.04 -8.29
N SER A 132 -7.53 -4.97 -8.26
CA SER A 132 -6.69 -6.15 -8.04
C SER A 132 -6.86 -6.76 -6.65
N GLY A 133 -7.05 -5.91 -5.63
CA GLY A 133 -7.31 -6.37 -4.28
C GLY A 133 -8.65 -7.11 -4.15
N VAL A 134 -9.72 -6.61 -4.79
CA VAL A 134 -11.01 -7.33 -4.87
C VAL A 134 -10.82 -8.68 -5.55
N ALA A 135 -10.08 -8.71 -6.66
CA ALA A 135 -9.78 -9.96 -7.37
C ALA A 135 -9.03 -10.96 -6.47
N VAL A 136 -8.01 -10.50 -5.73
CA VAL A 136 -7.24 -11.34 -4.81
C VAL A 136 -8.11 -11.87 -3.66
N VAL A 137 -8.93 -11.01 -3.02
CA VAL A 137 -9.84 -11.44 -1.96
C VAL A 137 -10.81 -12.50 -2.48
N ALA A 138 -11.42 -12.27 -3.65
CA ALA A 138 -12.31 -13.25 -4.28
C ALA A 138 -11.60 -14.60 -4.55
N ALA A 139 -10.34 -14.55 -5.02
CA ALA A 139 -9.57 -15.77 -5.33
C ALA A 139 -9.24 -16.62 -4.08
N VAL A 140 -9.00 -15.98 -2.93
CA VAL A 140 -8.53 -16.67 -1.72
C VAL A 140 -9.62 -16.99 -0.71
N THR A 141 -10.86 -16.50 -0.91
CA THR A 141 -11.98 -16.73 0.03
C THR A 141 -12.45 -18.19 -0.01
N PRO A 142 -12.48 -18.91 1.13
CA PRO A 142 -12.70 -20.36 1.14
C PRO A 142 -14.18 -20.79 1.00
N HIS A 143 -15.14 -19.87 1.10
CA HIS A 143 -16.57 -20.18 1.27
C HIS A 143 -17.35 -20.44 -0.04
N SER A 144 -16.73 -20.36 -1.21
CA SER A 144 -17.35 -20.62 -2.51
C SER A 144 -16.59 -21.68 -3.31
N ALA A 145 -17.29 -22.30 -4.28
CA ALA A 145 -16.66 -23.29 -5.17
C ALA A 145 -15.45 -22.69 -5.90
N PRO A 146 -14.32 -23.42 -6.00
CA PRO A 146 -13.09 -22.90 -6.61
C PRO A 146 -13.28 -22.25 -7.99
N PRO A 147 -14.04 -22.85 -8.95
CA PRO A 147 -14.22 -22.25 -10.28
C PRO A 147 -14.96 -20.90 -10.22
N LEU A 148 -15.94 -20.77 -9.34
CA LEU A 148 -16.70 -19.53 -9.19
C LEU A 148 -15.82 -18.39 -8.61
N ARG A 149 -14.98 -18.69 -7.64
CA ARG A 149 -14.02 -17.71 -7.06
C ARG A 149 -13.06 -17.19 -8.13
N LEU A 150 -12.47 -18.11 -8.90
CA LEU A 150 -11.53 -17.77 -9.96
C LEU A 150 -12.22 -16.96 -11.08
N ALA A 151 -13.47 -17.30 -11.41
CA ALA A 151 -14.28 -16.52 -12.36
C ALA A 151 -14.51 -15.09 -11.88
N PHE A 152 -14.92 -14.89 -10.63
CA PHE A 152 -15.08 -13.54 -10.05
C PHE A 152 -13.76 -12.78 -9.97
N ALA A 153 -12.68 -13.42 -9.55
CA ALA A 153 -11.37 -12.81 -9.49
C ALA A 153 -10.89 -12.38 -10.88
N GLY A 154 -11.05 -13.25 -11.87
CA GLY A 154 -10.72 -12.95 -13.27
C GLY A 154 -11.57 -11.80 -13.82
N LEU A 155 -12.89 -11.83 -13.58
CA LEU A 155 -13.79 -10.76 -14.00
C LEU A 155 -13.42 -9.40 -13.38
N ALA A 156 -13.13 -9.35 -12.09
CA ALA A 156 -12.71 -8.13 -11.40
C ALA A 156 -11.39 -7.58 -11.95
N ALA A 157 -10.41 -8.45 -12.20
CA ALA A 157 -9.13 -8.05 -12.80
C ALA A 157 -9.31 -7.54 -14.23
N VAL A 158 -10.04 -8.26 -15.06
CA VAL A 158 -10.32 -7.88 -16.46
C VAL A 158 -11.11 -6.58 -16.50
N ALA A 159 -12.16 -6.43 -15.69
CA ALA A 159 -12.96 -5.22 -15.62
C ALA A 159 -12.11 -4.00 -15.24
N THR A 160 -11.18 -4.16 -14.26
CA THR A 160 -10.25 -3.09 -13.88
C THR A 160 -9.38 -2.66 -15.06
N ILE A 161 -8.80 -3.62 -15.79
CA ILE A 161 -7.95 -3.33 -16.95
C ILE A 161 -8.77 -2.64 -18.05
N LEU A 162 -9.95 -3.19 -18.40
CA LEU A 162 -10.80 -2.65 -19.46
C LEU A 162 -11.24 -1.21 -19.16
N VAL A 163 -11.66 -0.94 -17.92
CA VAL A 163 -12.06 0.42 -17.49
C VAL A 163 -10.89 1.39 -17.63
N LEU A 164 -9.68 1.01 -17.26
CA LEU A 164 -8.51 1.90 -17.28
C LEU A 164 -7.95 2.16 -18.68
N VAL A 165 -8.13 1.23 -19.63
CA VAL A 165 -7.71 1.42 -21.02
C VAL A 165 -8.79 2.07 -21.89
N TRP A 166 -10.02 2.21 -21.39
CA TRP A 166 -11.13 2.75 -22.14
C TRP A 166 -10.99 4.27 -22.33
N ARG A 167 -11.11 4.72 -23.59
CA ARG A 167 -10.96 6.15 -23.95
C ARG A 167 -11.84 7.11 -23.14
N PRO A 168 -13.14 6.84 -22.90
CA PRO A 168 -13.96 7.69 -22.04
C PRO A 168 -13.40 7.86 -20.62
N THR A 169 -12.79 6.82 -20.04
CA THR A 169 -12.13 6.90 -18.72
C THR A 169 -10.93 7.84 -18.76
N ALA A 170 -10.09 7.76 -19.80
CA ALA A 170 -8.97 8.68 -19.98
C ALA A 170 -9.43 10.14 -20.10
N LEU A 171 -10.48 10.39 -20.91
CA LEU A 171 -11.06 11.72 -21.05
C LEU A 171 -11.68 12.24 -19.76
N TRP A 172 -12.43 11.39 -19.04
CA TRP A 172 -12.99 11.73 -17.73
C TRP A 172 -11.88 12.04 -16.70
N LEU A 173 -10.85 11.21 -16.66
CA LEU A 173 -9.71 11.40 -15.78
C LEU A 173 -8.97 12.70 -16.11
N GLY A 174 -8.76 13.01 -17.39
CA GLY A 174 -8.17 14.26 -17.84
C GLY A 174 -8.95 15.48 -17.35
N ARG A 175 -10.30 15.44 -17.42
CA ARG A 175 -11.17 16.51 -16.88
C ARG A 175 -11.05 16.61 -15.35
N LEU A 176 -11.05 15.47 -14.66
CA LEU A 176 -10.95 15.41 -13.20
C LEU A 176 -9.65 16.05 -12.68
N VAL A 177 -8.54 15.83 -13.39
CA VAL A 177 -7.23 16.37 -12.99
C VAL A 177 -6.91 17.73 -13.62
N ASN A 178 -7.87 18.35 -14.32
CA ASN A 178 -7.69 19.62 -15.03
C ASN A 178 -6.44 19.60 -15.93
N ALA A 179 -6.23 18.50 -16.66
CA ALA A 179 -5.09 18.37 -17.56
C ALA A 179 -5.13 19.42 -18.67
N ILE A 180 -4.00 20.09 -18.90
CA ILE A 180 -3.86 21.14 -19.94
C ILE A 180 -4.08 20.55 -21.34
N ALA A 181 -3.68 19.28 -21.53
CA ALA A 181 -3.91 18.52 -22.76
C ALA A 181 -4.74 17.27 -22.44
N PRO A 182 -5.55 16.77 -23.39
CA PRO A 182 -6.25 15.50 -23.21
C PRO A 182 -5.29 14.39 -22.87
N LEU A 183 -5.65 13.57 -21.84
CA LEU A 183 -4.89 12.37 -21.52
C LEU A 183 -5.20 11.29 -22.56
N GLU A 184 -4.17 10.74 -23.15
CA GLU A 184 -4.31 9.56 -24.00
C GLU A 184 -4.68 8.34 -23.18
N PRO A 185 -5.43 7.38 -23.74
CA PRO A 185 -5.67 6.10 -23.10
C PRO A 185 -4.36 5.41 -22.72
N LEU A 186 -4.34 4.77 -21.55
CA LEU A 186 -3.17 3.99 -21.14
C LEU A 186 -2.94 2.81 -22.08
N ALA A 187 -1.68 2.56 -22.41
CA ALA A 187 -1.31 1.36 -23.14
C ALA A 187 -1.74 0.11 -22.35
N PRO A 188 -2.47 -0.85 -22.96
CA PRO A 188 -2.93 -2.05 -22.24
C PRO A 188 -1.80 -2.82 -21.56
N SER A 189 -0.62 -2.87 -22.17
CA SER A 189 0.58 -3.50 -21.61
C SER A 189 1.06 -2.81 -20.32
N ALA A 190 0.96 -1.50 -20.22
CA ALA A 190 1.33 -0.75 -19.01
C ALA A 190 0.35 -1.04 -17.86
N VAL A 191 -0.96 -1.04 -18.14
CA VAL A 191 -1.99 -1.37 -17.15
C VAL A 191 -1.87 -2.82 -16.71
N LEU A 192 -1.66 -3.75 -17.65
CA LEU A 192 -1.48 -5.17 -17.35
C LEU A 192 -0.25 -5.39 -16.47
N ALA A 193 0.91 -4.84 -16.84
CA ALA A 193 2.13 -4.95 -16.04
C ALA A 193 1.96 -4.34 -14.64
N GLY A 194 1.35 -3.18 -14.53
CA GLY A 194 1.03 -2.54 -13.25
C GLY A 194 0.09 -3.39 -12.39
N THR A 195 -0.95 -3.98 -13.01
CA THR A 195 -1.91 -4.85 -12.31
C THR A 195 -1.25 -6.13 -11.82
N ILE A 196 -0.43 -6.79 -12.64
CA ILE A 196 0.30 -8.01 -12.24
C ILE A 196 1.21 -7.71 -11.03
N LEU A 197 2.00 -6.65 -11.11
CA LEU A 197 2.88 -6.25 -9.99
C LEU A 197 2.08 -5.93 -8.72
N THR A 198 0.90 -5.33 -8.84
CA THR A 198 0.04 -5.03 -7.70
C THR A 198 -0.60 -6.30 -7.13
N VAL A 199 -1.02 -7.25 -7.96
CA VAL A 199 -1.49 -8.58 -7.50
C VAL A 199 -0.38 -9.31 -6.74
N LEU A 200 0.83 -9.33 -7.28
CA LEU A 200 1.99 -9.92 -6.61
C LEU A 200 2.30 -9.19 -5.28
N SER A 201 2.12 -7.87 -5.23
CA SER A 201 2.31 -7.10 -3.99
C SER A 201 1.29 -7.47 -2.90
N TRP A 202 0.05 -7.82 -3.26
CA TRP A 202 -0.92 -8.36 -2.30
C TRP A 202 -0.49 -9.71 -1.74
N GLY A 203 0.04 -10.58 -2.60
CA GLY A 203 0.61 -11.86 -2.20
C GLY A 203 1.77 -11.71 -1.22
N THR A 204 2.71 -10.82 -1.53
CA THR A 204 3.88 -10.56 -0.66
C THR A 204 3.50 -9.87 0.65
N TYR A 205 2.54 -8.96 0.68
CA TYR A 205 2.00 -8.41 1.93
C TYR A 205 1.35 -9.49 2.81
N GLY A 206 0.55 -10.37 2.22
CA GLY A 206 -0.05 -11.49 2.95
C GLY A 206 0.99 -12.48 3.45
N ALA A 207 2.03 -12.76 2.64
CA ALA A 207 3.16 -13.58 3.06
C ALA A 207 3.93 -12.94 4.22
N ALA A 208 4.13 -11.62 4.19
CA ALA A 208 4.74 -10.88 5.31
C ALA A 208 3.90 -11.02 6.59
N LEU A 209 2.57 -10.89 6.50
CA LEU A 209 1.67 -11.10 7.64
C LEU A 209 1.75 -12.54 8.18
N TRP A 210 1.79 -13.52 7.29
CA TRP A 210 1.93 -14.92 7.62
C TRP A 210 3.27 -15.22 8.32
N MET A 211 4.38 -14.68 7.79
CA MET A 211 5.70 -14.78 8.43
C MET A 211 5.73 -14.09 9.79
N LEU A 212 5.09 -12.94 9.92
CA LEU A 212 5.00 -12.22 11.19
C LEU A 212 4.23 -13.04 12.23
N ALA A 213 3.11 -13.68 11.85
CA ALA A 213 2.36 -14.56 12.75
C ALA A 213 3.23 -15.72 13.26
N ARG A 214 4.01 -16.37 12.39
CA ARG A 214 4.98 -17.42 12.76
C ARG A 214 6.17 -16.90 13.57
N GLY A 215 6.50 -15.63 13.38
CA GLY A 215 7.55 -14.97 14.17
C GLY A 215 7.14 -14.60 15.59
N LEU A 216 5.83 -14.56 15.87
CA LEU A 216 5.28 -14.16 17.16
C LEU A 216 4.62 -15.30 17.93
N ILE A 217 4.08 -16.29 17.22
CA ILE A 217 3.27 -17.38 17.81
C ILE A 217 3.89 -18.70 17.38
N HIS A 218 4.26 -19.51 18.38
CA HIS A 218 4.76 -20.85 18.13
C HIS A 218 3.64 -21.69 17.49
N ASP A 219 3.98 -22.43 16.44
CA ASP A 219 3.05 -23.28 15.70
C ASP A 219 1.78 -22.59 15.18
N ALA A 220 1.92 -21.32 14.75
CA ALA A 220 0.83 -20.57 14.16
C ALA A 220 0.18 -21.34 12.99
N ALA A 221 -1.03 -21.86 13.20
CA ALA A 221 -1.77 -22.67 12.21
C ALA A 221 -2.50 -21.80 11.16
N LEU A 222 -1.96 -20.62 10.85
CA LEU A 222 -2.55 -19.69 9.88
C LEU A 222 -2.26 -20.14 8.44
N PRO A 223 -3.28 -20.41 7.60
CA PRO A 223 -3.07 -20.69 6.18
C PRO A 223 -2.62 -19.44 5.43
N LEU A 224 -1.66 -19.58 4.52
CA LEU A 224 -1.16 -18.46 3.70
C LEU A 224 -2.27 -17.76 2.90
N PRO A 225 -3.21 -18.45 2.23
CA PRO A 225 -4.32 -17.77 1.54
C PRO A 225 -5.17 -16.90 2.48
N THR A 226 -5.43 -17.37 3.71
CA THR A 226 -6.16 -16.59 4.71
C THR A 226 -5.40 -15.33 5.10
N ALA A 227 -4.08 -15.40 5.27
CA ALA A 227 -3.26 -14.23 5.57
C ALA A 227 -3.28 -13.22 4.41
N ILE A 228 -3.22 -13.69 3.15
CA ILE A 228 -3.32 -12.83 1.96
C ILE A 228 -4.70 -12.15 1.92
N GLY A 229 -5.77 -12.90 2.09
CA GLY A 229 -7.13 -12.37 2.08
C GLY A 229 -7.39 -11.38 3.21
N ALA A 230 -6.97 -11.72 4.43
CA ALA A 230 -7.14 -10.87 5.61
C ALA A 230 -6.39 -9.53 5.47
N PHE A 231 -5.12 -9.59 5.02
CA PHE A 231 -4.35 -8.37 4.78
C PHE A 231 -5.00 -7.50 3.72
N THR A 232 -5.32 -8.08 2.55
CA THR A 232 -5.86 -7.37 1.40
C THR A 232 -7.22 -6.76 1.74
N LEU A 233 -8.13 -7.52 2.35
CA LEU A 233 -9.46 -7.03 2.75
C LEU A 233 -9.33 -5.92 3.81
N GLY A 234 -8.48 -6.12 4.82
CA GLY A 234 -8.22 -5.12 5.84
C GLY A 234 -7.68 -3.81 5.25
N TYR A 235 -6.79 -3.90 4.27
CA TYR A 235 -6.28 -2.71 3.57
C TYR A 235 -7.38 -2.01 2.77
N ILE A 236 -8.17 -2.75 1.97
CA ILE A 236 -9.26 -2.18 1.16
C ILE A 236 -10.28 -1.47 2.05
N LEU A 237 -10.79 -2.15 3.09
CA LEU A 237 -11.77 -1.56 4.00
C LEU A 237 -11.17 -0.39 4.80
N GLY A 238 -9.92 -0.51 5.22
CA GLY A 238 -9.18 0.59 5.83
C GLY A 238 -8.99 1.79 4.90
N LEU A 239 -8.80 1.57 3.60
CA LEU A 239 -8.71 2.63 2.60
C LEU A 239 -10.07 3.32 2.38
N LEU A 240 -11.15 2.55 2.29
CA LEU A 240 -12.51 3.05 2.08
C LEU A 240 -13.07 3.78 3.31
N ALA A 241 -12.60 3.45 4.50
CA ALA A 241 -12.98 4.14 5.75
C ALA A 241 -12.38 5.55 5.82
N LEU A 242 -12.98 6.52 5.12
CA LEU A 242 -12.47 7.90 4.96
C LEU A 242 -12.28 8.64 6.29
N PHE A 243 -13.05 8.27 7.32
CA PHE A 243 -12.98 8.83 8.67
C PHE A 243 -11.78 8.33 9.49
N ALA A 244 -11.15 7.21 9.07
CA ALA A 244 -10.09 6.55 9.82
C ALA A 244 -8.71 6.86 9.22
N PRO A 245 -7.88 7.74 9.81
CA PRO A 245 -6.53 8.01 9.33
C PRO A 245 -5.70 6.73 9.26
N GLY A 246 -5.09 6.44 8.11
CA GLY A 246 -4.34 5.18 7.90
C GLY A 246 -5.16 3.91 8.11
N GLY A 247 -6.51 3.98 8.09
CA GLY A 247 -7.39 2.83 8.30
C GLY A 247 -7.43 2.29 9.74
N VAL A 248 -7.05 3.13 10.73
CA VAL A 248 -6.99 2.74 12.16
C VAL A 248 -8.35 2.28 12.66
N GLY A 249 -8.36 1.16 13.39
CA GLY A 249 -9.55 0.51 13.90
C GLY A 249 -10.18 -0.45 12.88
N VAL A 250 -10.46 0.02 11.66
CA VAL A 250 -11.14 -0.80 10.63
C VAL A 250 -10.26 -1.96 10.17
N ARG A 251 -9.00 -1.69 9.86
CA ARG A 251 -8.06 -2.73 9.44
C ARG A 251 -7.81 -3.75 10.56
N GLU A 252 -7.62 -3.27 11.77
CA GLU A 252 -7.39 -4.10 12.94
C GLU A 252 -8.60 -5.01 13.21
N LEU A 253 -9.83 -4.50 13.14
CA LEU A 253 -11.05 -5.30 13.29
C LEU A 253 -11.14 -6.41 12.24
N VAL A 254 -10.84 -6.11 10.98
CA VAL A 254 -10.84 -7.12 9.91
C VAL A 254 -9.79 -8.18 10.16
N LEU A 255 -8.55 -7.79 10.51
CA LEU A 255 -7.48 -8.74 10.81
C LEU A 255 -7.85 -9.63 12.00
N VAL A 256 -8.32 -9.04 13.11
CA VAL A 256 -8.70 -9.82 14.29
C VAL A 256 -9.85 -10.78 13.95
N GLY A 257 -10.89 -10.33 13.25
CA GLY A 257 -12.02 -11.17 12.88
C GLY A 257 -11.65 -12.37 12.02
N LEU A 258 -10.72 -12.18 11.06
CA LEU A 258 -10.32 -13.23 10.13
C LEU A 258 -9.20 -14.14 10.66
N LEU A 259 -8.36 -13.65 11.57
CA LEU A 259 -7.26 -14.42 12.14
C LEU A 259 -7.63 -15.16 13.43
N ALA A 260 -8.63 -14.69 14.18
CA ALA A 260 -9.03 -15.29 15.47
C ALA A 260 -9.38 -16.78 15.40
N PRO A 261 -10.04 -17.31 14.35
CA PRO A 261 -10.30 -18.74 14.22
C PRO A 261 -9.03 -19.62 14.14
N PHE A 262 -7.90 -19.04 13.75
CA PHE A 262 -6.63 -19.76 13.56
C PHE A 262 -5.60 -19.48 14.65
N LEU A 263 -5.63 -18.29 15.27
CA LEU A 263 -4.62 -17.83 16.21
C LEU A 263 -5.18 -17.58 17.62
N GLY A 264 -6.49 -17.78 17.81
CA GLY A 264 -7.20 -17.32 18.99
C GLY A 264 -7.32 -15.78 19.02
N SER A 265 -8.19 -15.24 19.86
CA SER A 265 -8.44 -13.79 19.95
C SER A 265 -7.18 -13.01 20.31
N GLY A 266 -6.42 -13.49 21.29
CA GLY A 266 -5.19 -12.86 21.74
C GLY A 266 -4.10 -12.87 20.69
N GLY A 267 -3.89 -14.01 20.01
CA GLY A 267 -2.91 -14.13 18.92
C GLY A 267 -3.28 -13.23 17.73
N ALA A 268 -4.55 -13.16 17.37
CA ALA A 268 -5.03 -12.30 16.30
C ALA A 268 -4.81 -10.81 16.60
N VAL A 269 -5.08 -10.37 17.82
CA VAL A 269 -4.79 -8.99 18.27
C VAL A 269 -3.29 -8.72 18.24
N ALA A 270 -2.48 -9.64 18.78
CA ALA A 270 -1.02 -9.52 18.79
C ALA A 270 -0.45 -9.32 17.36
N VAL A 271 -0.83 -10.19 16.43
CA VAL A 271 -0.39 -10.13 15.04
C VAL A 271 -0.90 -8.87 14.34
N SER A 272 -2.14 -8.45 14.61
CA SER A 272 -2.72 -7.23 14.03
C SER A 272 -1.93 -5.98 14.46
N VAL A 273 -1.68 -5.83 15.76
CA VAL A 273 -0.90 -4.70 16.32
C VAL A 273 0.55 -4.74 15.81
N ALA A 274 1.20 -5.91 15.88
CA ALA A 274 2.57 -6.07 15.39
C ALA A 274 2.70 -5.76 13.89
N SER A 275 1.73 -6.20 13.07
CA SER A 275 1.66 -5.86 11.64
C SER A 275 1.61 -4.34 11.42
N ARG A 276 0.88 -3.61 12.25
CA ARG A 276 0.82 -2.16 12.16
C ARG A 276 2.17 -1.50 12.50
N VAL A 277 2.77 -1.94 13.60
CA VAL A 277 4.10 -1.45 14.01
C VAL A 277 5.12 -1.73 12.91
N LEU A 278 5.16 -2.97 12.41
CA LEU A 278 6.07 -3.38 11.34
C LEU A 278 5.93 -2.47 10.10
N LEU A 279 4.70 -2.28 9.61
CA LEU A 279 4.47 -1.45 8.42
C LEU A 279 4.82 0.01 8.65
N THR A 280 4.49 0.57 9.81
CA THR A 280 4.83 1.96 10.12
C THR A 280 6.34 2.16 10.18
N LEU A 281 7.07 1.25 10.83
CA LEU A 281 8.52 1.31 10.91
C LEU A 281 9.18 1.12 9.54
N THR A 282 8.71 0.16 8.75
CA THR A 282 9.26 -0.09 7.41
C THR A 282 8.92 1.02 6.42
N GLU A 283 7.76 1.67 6.51
CA GLU A 283 7.42 2.86 5.72
C GLU A 283 8.32 4.04 6.08
N ALA A 284 8.53 4.29 7.37
CA ALA A 284 9.44 5.34 7.82
C ALA A 284 10.88 5.05 7.38
N ALA A 285 11.33 3.80 7.51
CA ALA A 285 12.65 3.37 7.05
C ALA A 285 12.81 3.50 5.53
N ALA A 286 11.81 3.08 4.75
CA ALA A 286 11.82 3.23 3.29
C ALA A 286 11.91 4.70 2.87
N ALA A 287 11.16 5.58 3.53
CA ALA A 287 11.25 7.02 3.27
C ALA A 287 12.65 7.56 3.64
N ALA A 288 13.19 7.20 4.80
CA ALA A 288 14.51 7.64 5.24
C ALA A 288 15.63 7.14 4.28
N LEU A 289 15.61 5.88 3.89
CA LEU A 289 16.59 5.28 2.98
C LEU A 289 16.54 5.88 1.57
N THR A 290 15.37 6.34 1.13
CA THR A 290 15.20 6.92 -0.20
C THR A 290 15.43 8.44 -0.24
N LEU A 291 15.42 9.15 0.88
CA LEU A 291 15.66 10.60 0.95
C LEU A 291 16.95 11.07 0.27
N PRO A 292 18.11 10.38 0.38
CA PRO A 292 19.34 10.80 -0.29
C PRO A 292 19.30 10.67 -1.81
N LEU A 293 18.37 9.88 -2.37
CA LEU A 293 18.26 9.67 -3.81
C LEU A 293 17.81 10.96 -4.48
N ARG A 294 18.70 11.56 -5.27
CA ARG A 294 18.46 12.86 -5.91
C ARG A 294 17.55 12.70 -7.13
N TYR A 295 16.67 13.66 -7.36
CA TYR A 295 16.04 13.86 -8.66
C TYR A 295 17.14 14.33 -9.61
N ARG A 296 17.58 13.48 -10.57
CA ARG A 296 18.38 13.96 -11.68
C ARG A 296 17.44 14.72 -12.61
N PRO A 297 17.76 15.98 -12.99
CA PRO A 297 17.06 16.59 -14.12
C PRO A 297 17.21 15.64 -15.31
N GLN A 298 16.11 15.28 -15.97
CA GLN A 298 16.23 14.71 -17.31
C GLN A 298 16.84 15.83 -18.16
N GLU A 299 18.09 15.64 -18.62
CA GLU A 299 18.60 16.41 -19.74
C GLU A 299 17.57 16.24 -20.84
N SER A 300 16.91 17.33 -21.17
CA SER A 300 16.02 17.42 -22.31
C SER A 300 16.82 16.93 -23.53
N ALA A 301 16.50 15.73 -24.01
CA ALA A 301 16.93 15.28 -25.31
C ALA A 301 16.40 16.31 -26.32
N GLN A 302 17.30 17.19 -26.74
CA GLN A 302 17.10 18.10 -27.85
C GLN A 302 17.00 17.29 -29.13
#